data_ed6bbd646d6dcedae34489d0c4a3a737
#
_entry.id   ed6bbd646d6dcedae34489d0c4a3a737
#
_cell.length_a   1.000
_cell.length_b   1.000
_cell.length_c   1.000
_cell.angle_alpha   90.00
_cell.angle_beta   90.00
_cell.angle_gamma   90.00
#
_symmetry.space_group_name_H-M   'P 1'
#
loop_
_entity.id
_entity.type
_entity.pdbx_description
1 polymer ?
#
loop_
_entity_poly.entity_id
_entity_poly.type
_entity_poly.pdbx_seq_one_letter_code
_entity_poly.pdbx_strand_id
1 'polypeptide(L)'
;EKEIARCNNVQMSKKIALNSAYGAIGNQYFRYYKLANAEAITLSGQVSIRWIENKINQKMNTILKTKDIDYVIASDTDSIYLHMGPLVDRVYEGREAATESIVSFLNKVCEKQLEPYIESSYEELAEYVNAYDQKMIMKRENIADRGIWTAKKRYILNVWDSEGVRYEQAKLKIMGIEAIKTSTPAPCRKFLKDAFKLLMSGTEDEVIDYIEQCREEFKSLSPEEVAFPRSLSNVEKWKSSTDMYHKGCPIHVRGAILYNHYTKKKELTNKYAAIQNGEKIKFCYLKTPNWMHENVISFIQDFPTELDLDKHIDYELQFNKSFMEP
;
A
#
# COMPACT_ATOMS: atom_id res chain seq x y z
N GLU A 1 -23.07 -0.97 -16.80
CA GLU A 1 -21.83 -0.21 -16.50
C GLU A 1 -22.11 1.16 -15.88
N LYS A 2 -22.96 2.01 -16.47
CA LYS A 2 -23.30 3.35 -15.95
C LYS A 2 -23.88 3.31 -14.53
N GLU A 3 -24.74 2.35 -14.22
CA GLU A 3 -25.35 2.21 -12.89
C GLU A 3 -24.31 1.75 -11.85
N ILE A 4 -23.42 0.84 -12.21
CA ILE A 4 -22.30 0.39 -11.36
C ILE A 4 -21.39 1.59 -11.05
N ALA A 5 -21.02 2.37 -12.05
CA ALA A 5 -20.20 3.56 -11.87
C ALA A 5 -20.90 4.61 -10.95
N ARG A 6 -22.21 4.81 -11.13
CA ARG A 6 -23.01 5.69 -10.27
C ARG A 6 -23.01 5.23 -8.82
N CYS A 7 -23.26 3.95 -8.57
CA CYS A 7 -23.25 3.37 -7.22
C CYS A 7 -21.88 3.49 -6.57
N ASN A 8 -20.80 3.20 -7.31
CA ASN A 8 -19.45 3.34 -6.82
C ASN A 8 -19.10 4.79 -6.44
N ASN A 9 -19.51 5.77 -7.26
CA ASN A 9 -19.27 7.19 -6.98
C ASN A 9 -20.05 7.64 -5.74
N VAL A 10 -21.30 7.22 -5.58
CA VAL A 10 -22.12 7.54 -4.41
C VAL A 10 -21.52 6.92 -3.13
N GLN A 11 -21.14 5.65 -3.18
CA GLN A 11 -20.50 4.95 -2.06
C GLN A 11 -19.19 5.65 -1.67
N MET A 12 -18.33 5.96 -2.64
CA MET A 12 -17.06 6.65 -2.40
C MET A 12 -17.27 8.04 -1.81
N SER A 13 -18.22 8.83 -2.32
CA SER A 13 -18.54 10.15 -1.80
C SER A 13 -18.99 10.11 -0.34
N LYS A 14 -19.85 9.14 0.03
CA LYS A 14 -20.29 8.94 1.41
C LYS A 14 -19.15 8.54 2.32
N LYS A 15 -18.27 7.63 1.87
CA LYS A 15 -17.08 7.20 2.61
C LYS A 15 -16.12 8.37 2.87
N ILE A 16 -15.88 9.20 1.86
CA ILE A 16 -15.05 10.40 2.00
C ILE A 16 -15.67 11.39 2.98
N ALA A 17 -16.99 11.62 2.93
CA ALA A 17 -17.69 12.53 3.84
C ALA A 17 -17.57 12.07 5.31
N LEU A 18 -17.76 10.78 5.58
CA LEU A 18 -17.61 10.19 6.93
C LEU A 18 -16.19 10.33 7.46
N ASN A 19 -15.19 9.97 6.64
CA ASN A 19 -13.78 10.10 7.04
C ASN A 19 -13.37 11.55 7.26
N SER A 20 -13.92 12.48 6.46
CA SER A 20 -13.68 13.92 6.59
C SER A 20 -14.27 14.49 7.87
N ALA A 21 -15.39 13.96 8.37
CA ALA A 21 -15.98 14.40 9.63
C ALA A 21 -15.04 14.21 10.82
N TYR A 22 -14.40 13.03 10.92
CA TYR A 22 -13.36 12.79 11.93
C TYR A 22 -12.17 13.76 11.76
N GLY A 23 -11.65 13.88 10.53
CA GLY A 23 -10.54 14.81 10.24
C GLY A 23 -10.87 16.26 10.57
N ALA A 24 -12.12 16.68 10.34
CA ALA A 24 -12.58 18.03 10.64
C ALA A 24 -12.59 18.31 12.17
N ILE A 25 -13.06 17.37 12.98
CA ILE A 25 -13.07 17.52 14.46
C ILE A 25 -11.65 17.75 15.01
N GLY A 26 -10.64 17.14 14.41
CA GLY A 26 -9.22 17.31 14.77
C GLY A 26 -8.54 18.52 14.12
N ASN A 27 -9.22 19.29 13.27
CA ASN A 27 -8.64 20.43 12.56
C ASN A 27 -8.97 21.75 13.29
N GLN A 28 -7.93 22.48 13.71
CA GLN A 28 -8.05 23.75 14.47
C GLN A 28 -8.88 24.84 13.76
N TYR A 29 -9.03 24.79 12.45
CA TYR A 29 -9.82 25.74 11.67
C TYR A 29 -11.30 25.35 11.51
N PHE A 30 -11.68 24.18 12.02
CA PHE A 30 -13.05 23.71 11.93
C PHE A 30 -13.91 24.32 13.05
N ARG A 31 -15.14 24.78 12.71
CA ARG A 31 -16.06 25.41 13.66
C ARG A 31 -16.31 24.59 14.95
N TYR A 32 -16.33 23.26 14.82
CA TYR A 32 -16.57 22.34 15.94
C TYR A 32 -15.30 21.60 16.35
N TYR A 33 -14.14 22.23 16.17
CA TYR A 33 -12.87 21.67 16.59
C TYR A 33 -12.87 21.35 18.07
N LYS A 34 -12.52 20.11 18.41
CA LYS A 34 -12.27 19.65 19.77
C LYS A 34 -11.29 18.48 19.75
N LEU A 35 -10.04 18.76 20.01
CA LEU A 35 -8.95 17.78 19.97
C LEU A 35 -9.23 16.56 20.87
N ALA A 36 -9.74 16.79 22.10
CA ALA A 36 -10.09 15.72 23.02
C ALA A 36 -11.11 14.71 22.46
N ASN A 37 -12.05 15.15 21.60
CA ASN A 37 -12.98 14.24 20.94
C ASN A 37 -12.27 13.39 19.87
N ALA A 38 -11.34 13.98 19.11
CA ALA A 38 -10.57 13.23 18.12
C ALA A 38 -9.64 12.19 18.79
N GLU A 39 -9.00 12.58 19.90
CA GLU A 39 -8.20 11.66 20.72
C GLU A 39 -9.06 10.54 21.32
N ALA A 40 -10.22 10.84 21.89
CA ALA A 40 -11.14 9.86 22.42
C ALA A 40 -11.58 8.82 21.38
N ILE A 41 -11.88 9.23 20.14
CA ILE A 41 -12.24 8.32 19.06
C ILE A 41 -11.09 7.35 18.76
N THR A 42 -9.85 7.84 18.66
CA THR A 42 -8.70 6.98 18.36
C THR A 42 -8.33 6.06 19.52
N LEU A 43 -8.38 6.54 20.75
CA LEU A 43 -8.11 5.73 21.95
C LEU A 43 -9.17 4.65 22.14
N SER A 44 -10.45 4.98 21.95
CA SER A 44 -11.54 3.99 21.99
C SER A 44 -11.35 2.91 20.93
N GLY A 45 -10.94 3.29 19.71
CA GLY A 45 -10.62 2.35 18.65
C GLY A 45 -9.47 1.40 19.03
N GLN A 46 -8.41 1.93 19.66
CA GLN A 46 -7.29 1.10 20.15
C GLN A 46 -7.73 0.12 21.26
N VAL A 47 -8.57 0.54 22.17
CA VAL A 47 -9.12 -0.35 23.21
C VAL A 47 -9.98 -1.43 22.58
N SER A 48 -10.89 -1.05 21.68
CA SER A 48 -11.81 -1.96 21.01
C SER A 48 -11.11 -3.06 20.22
N ILE A 49 -10.08 -2.71 19.43
CA ILE A 49 -9.38 -3.73 18.63
C ILE A 49 -8.58 -4.70 19.50
N ARG A 50 -7.92 -4.21 20.57
CA ARG A 50 -7.20 -5.07 21.52
C ARG A 50 -8.14 -5.96 22.32
N TRP A 51 -9.31 -5.46 22.67
CA TRP A 51 -10.34 -6.24 23.35
C TRP A 51 -10.75 -7.43 22.49
N ILE A 52 -11.11 -7.18 21.24
CA ILE A 52 -11.52 -8.24 20.30
C ILE A 52 -10.37 -9.21 20.00
N GLU A 53 -9.14 -8.74 19.82
CA GLU A 53 -7.97 -9.59 19.66
C GLU A 53 -7.86 -10.62 20.80
N ASN A 54 -7.93 -10.16 22.05
CA ASN A 54 -7.88 -11.04 23.22
C ASN A 54 -9.07 -12.01 23.28
N LYS A 55 -10.30 -11.52 23.03
CA LYS A 55 -11.51 -12.36 23.05
C LYS A 55 -11.47 -13.43 21.97
N ILE A 56 -11.07 -13.09 20.76
CA ILE A 56 -10.95 -14.05 19.65
C ILE A 56 -9.87 -15.09 19.93
N ASN A 57 -8.70 -14.70 20.46
CA ASN A 57 -7.67 -15.65 20.86
C ASN A 57 -8.17 -16.63 21.91
N GLN A 58 -8.89 -16.17 22.93
CA GLN A 58 -9.54 -17.03 23.93
C GLN A 58 -10.55 -17.99 23.29
N LYS A 59 -11.40 -17.49 22.37
CA LYS A 59 -12.38 -18.31 21.66
C LYS A 59 -11.70 -19.39 20.81
N MET A 60 -10.67 -19.02 20.05
CA MET A 60 -9.93 -19.97 19.19
C MET A 60 -9.21 -21.02 20.01
N ASN A 61 -8.57 -20.66 21.13
CA ASN A 61 -7.95 -21.61 22.04
C ASN A 61 -8.98 -22.59 22.61
N THR A 62 -10.20 -22.13 22.93
CA THR A 62 -11.30 -22.99 23.39
C THR A 62 -11.75 -23.96 22.30
N ILE A 63 -11.99 -23.47 21.07
CA ILE A 63 -12.42 -24.28 19.93
C ILE A 63 -11.37 -25.35 19.60
N LEU A 64 -10.09 -24.95 19.54
CA LEU A 64 -8.99 -25.83 19.16
C LEU A 64 -8.40 -26.64 20.33
N LYS A 65 -8.93 -26.45 21.56
CA LYS A 65 -8.42 -27.08 22.78
C LYS A 65 -6.90 -26.87 22.96
N THR A 66 -6.45 -25.68 22.66
CA THR A 66 -5.08 -25.21 22.86
C THR A 66 -5.03 -24.22 24.03
N LYS A 67 -3.85 -23.81 24.44
CA LYS A 67 -3.68 -22.89 25.55
C LYS A 67 -2.64 -21.85 25.17
N ASP A 68 -2.98 -20.57 25.37
CA ASP A 68 -2.09 -19.40 25.19
C ASP A 68 -1.45 -19.31 23.78
N ILE A 69 -2.14 -19.82 22.74
CA ILE A 69 -1.73 -19.65 21.35
C ILE A 69 -2.37 -18.39 20.79
N ASP A 70 -1.55 -17.60 20.12
CA ASP A 70 -2.00 -16.40 19.42
C ASP A 70 -2.41 -16.77 17.98
N TYR A 71 -3.72 -16.69 17.71
CA TYR A 71 -4.31 -16.92 16.38
C TYR A 71 -4.53 -15.62 15.62
N VAL A 72 -4.45 -14.47 16.29
CA VAL A 72 -4.50 -13.15 15.64
C VAL A 72 -3.10 -12.77 15.22
N ILE A 73 -2.74 -13.05 13.98
CA ILE A 73 -1.39 -12.85 13.44
C ILE A 73 -1.06 -11.41 13.07
N ALA A 74 -2.08 -10.59 12.86
CA ALA A 74 -1.93 -9.16 12.61
C ALA A 74 -3.22 -8.41 12.93
N SER A 75 -3.11 -7.14 13.27
CA SER A 75 -4.24 -6.20 13.40
C SER A 75 -3.89 -4.84 12.80
N ASP A 76 -4.86 -4.17 12.22
CA ASP A 76 -4.70 -2.81 11.70
C ASP A 76 -5.95 -1.98 11.91
N THR A 77 -5.87 -1.00 12.81
CA THR A 77 -6.89 0.00 13.10
C THR A 77 -8.24 -0.59 13.53
N ASP A 78 -8.97 -1.24 12.63
CA ASP A 78 -10.33 -1.78 12.80
C ASP A 78 -10.48 -3.21 12.25
N SER A 79 -9.38 -3.85 11.87
CA SER A 79 -9.37 -5.20 11.34
C SER A 79 -8.38 -6.11 12.05
N ILE A 80 -8.72 -7.39 12.14
CA ILE A 80 -7.85 -8.47 12.64
C ILE A 80 -7.67 -9.53 11.56
N TYR A 81 -6.52 -10.19 11.57
CA TYR A 81 -6.17 -11.28 10.67
C TYR A 81 -5.99 -12.56 11.46
N LEU A 82 -6.83 -13.55 11.18
CA LEU A 82 -6.88 -14.81 11.92
C LEU A 82 -6.17 -15.92 11.14
N HIS A 83 -5.30 -16.64 11.82
CA HIS A 83 -4.73 -17.88 11.30
C HIS A 83 -5.71 -19.03 11.50
N MET A 84 -6.48 -19.35 10.47
CA MET A 84 -7.52 -20.39 10.49
C MET A 84 -7.02 -21.78 10.04
N GLY A 85 -5.76 -21.90 9.59
CA GLY A 85 -5.15 -23.16 9.16
C GLY A 85 -5.37 -24.28 10.14
N PRO A 86 -5.01 -24.15 11.44
CA PRO A 86 -5.21 -25.21 12.43
C PRO A 86 -6.66 -25.68 12.60
N LEU A 87 -7.64 -24.82 12.36
CA LEU A 87 -9.05 -25.20 12.38
C LEU A 87 -9.42 -26.02 11.13
N VAL A 88 -8.93 -25.61 9.97
CA VAL A 88 -9.12 -26.34 8.71
C VAL A 88 -8.48 -27.73 8.80
N ASP A 89 -7.22 -27.81 9.22
CA ASP A 89 -6.48 -29.07 9.38
C ASP A 89 -7.21 -30.05 10.31
N ARG A 90 -7.74 -29.55 11.41
CA ARG A 90 -8.50 -30.35 12.37
C ARG A 90 -9.82 -30.88 11.82
N VAL A 91 -10.54 -30.06 11.04
CA VAL A 91 -11.87 -30.44 10.51
C VAL A 91 -11.73 -31.42 9.35
N TYR A 92 -10.73 -31.22 8.51
CA TYR A 92 -10.52 -32.07 7.35
C TYR A 92 -9.58 -33.26 7.64
N GLU A 93 -8.97 -33.33 8.84
CA GLU A 93 -8.09 -34.44 9.30
C GLU A 93 -6.97 -34.77 8.28
N GLY A 94 -6.40 -33.77 7.63
CA GLY A 94 -5.38 -33.92 6.59
C GLY A 94 -5.89 -34.47 5.25
N ARG A 95 -7.21 -34.59 5.06
CA ARG A 95 -7.77 -34.93 3.74
C ARG A 95 -7.67 -33.75 2.80
N GLU A 96 -7.34 -34.01 1.56
CA GLU A 96 -7.43 -32.99 0.51
C GLU A 96 -8.89 -32.54 0.35
N ALA A 97 -9.13 -31.27 0.56
CA ALA A 97 -10.43 -30.66 0.35
C ALA A 97 -10.34 -29.59 -0.75
N ALA A 98 -11.36 -29.52 -1.61
CA ALA A 98 -11.44 -28.48 -2.60
C ALA A 98 -11.47 -27.11 -1.93
N THR A 99 -10.73 -26.15 -2.46
CA THR A 99 -10.63 -24.77 -1.94
C THR A 99 -12.00 -24.15 -1.70
N GLU A 100 -12.95 -24.35 -2.61
CA GLU A 100 -14.33 -23.86 -2.48
C GLU A 100 -15.03 -24.40 -1.23
N SER A 101 -14.81 -25.68 -0.90
CA SER A 101 -15.37 -26.31 0.30
C SER A 101 -14.79 -25.68 1.57
N ILE A 102 -13.47 -25.45 1.60
CA ILE A 102 -12.77 -24.80 2.72
C ILE A 102 -13.28 -23.36 2.90
N VAL A 103 -13.36 -22.60 1.81
CA VAL A 103 -13.84 -21.21 1.85
C VAL A 103 -15.31 -21.15 2.31
N SER A 104 -16.16 -22.08 1.84
CA SER A 104 -17.56 -22.19 2.30
C SER A 104 -17.67 -22.56 3.78
N PHE A 105 -16.82 -23.45 4.24
CA PHE A 105 -16.72 -23.82 5.65
C PHE A 105 -16.30 -22.61 6.51
N LEU A 106 -15.21 -21.94 6.15
CA LEU A 106 -14.71 -20.77 6.87
C LEU A 106 -15.73 -19.62 6.90
N ASN A 107 -16.43 -19.38 5.79
CA ASN A 107 -17.50 -18.41 5.76
C ASN A 107 -18.61 -18.72 6.79
N LYS A 108 -19.05 -19.99 6.85
CA LYS A 108 -20.04 -20.43 7.83
C LYS A 108 -19.55 -20.31 9.28
N VAL A 109 -18.27 -20.59 9.52
CA VAL A 109 -17.67 -20.41 10.85
C VAL A 109 -17.67 -18.92 11.24
N CYS A 110 -17.27 -18.05 10.33
CA CYS A 110 -17.33 -16.61 10.59
C CYS A 110 -18.76 -16.14 10.91
N GLU A 111 -19.72 -16.41 10.03
CA GLU A 111 -21.09 -15.93 10.17
C GLU A 111 -21.82 -16.51 11.41
N LYS A 112 -21.59 -17.79 11.73
CA LYS A 112 -22.37 -18.47 12.78
C LYS A 112 -21.68 -18.54 14.13
N GLN A 113 -20.37 -18.37 14.19
CA GLN A 113 -19.61 -18.56 15.43
C GLN A 113 -18.80 -17.30 15.81
N LEU A 114 -18.05 -16.72 14.87
CA LEU A 114 -17.15 -15.62 15.20
C LEU A 114 -17.88 -14.28 15.25
N GLU A 115 -18.69 -13.93 14.26
CA GLU A 115 -19.41 -12.66 14.23
C GLU A 115 -20.36 -12.49 15.42
N PRO A 116 -21.21 -13.47 15.80
CA PRO A 116 -22.04 -13.35 17.00
C PRO A 116 -21.23 -13.26 18.30
N TYR A 117 -20.10 -13.95 18.37
CA TYR A 117 -19.21 -13.87 19.52
C TYR A 117 -18.51 -12.50 19.61
N ILE A 118 -18.13 -11.91 18.49
CA ILE A 118 -17.58 -10.54 18.43
C ILE A 118 -18.64 -9.53 18.88
N GLU A 119 -19.87 -9.68 18.40
CA GLU A 119 -20.99 -8.81 18.78
C GLU A 119 -21.22 -8.82 20.29
N SER A 120 -21.37 -10.02 20.90
CA SER A 120 -21.51 -10.14 22.35
C SER A 120 -20.29 -9.62 23.12
N SER A 121 -19.09 -9.74 22.56
CA SER A 121 -17.86 -9.20 23.16
C SER A 121 -17.80 -7.67 23.11
N TYR A 122 -18.37 -7.04 22.09
CA TYR A 122 -18.53 -5.59 22.04
C TYR A 122 -19.62 -5.07 22.98
N GLU A 123 -20.71 -5.84 23.19
CA GLU A 123 -21.71 -5.53 24.21
C GLU A 123 -21.09 -5.54 25.60
N GLU A 124 -20.29 -6.57 25.92
CA GLU A 124 -19.55 -6.65 27.19
C GLU A 124 -18.57 -5.46 27.36
N LEU A 125 -17.87 -5.07 26.29
CA LEU A 125 -16.99 -3.88 26.32
C LEU A 125 -17.80 -2.61 26.57
N ALA A 126 -18.95 -2.45 25.89
CA ALA A 126 -19.81 -1.28 26.04
C ALA A 126 -20.34 -1.13 27.49
N GLU A 127 -20.75 -2.23 28.11
CA GLU A 127 -21.12 -2.27 29.52
C GLU A 127 -19.93 -1.90 30.42
N TYR A 128 -18.77 -2.49 30.17
CA TYR A 128 -17.55 -2.25 30.96
C TYR A 128 -17.11 -0.79 30.96
N VAL A 129 -17.19 -0.10 29.80
CA VAL A 129 -16.83 1.32 29.68
C VAL A 129 -18.01 2.27 29.92
N ASN A 130 -19.17 1.74 30.31
CA ASN A 130 -20.40 2.50 30.51
C ASN A 130 -20.76 3.35 29.26
N ALA A 131 -20.69 2.76 28.07
CA ALA A 131 -21.03 3.43 26.84
C ALA A 131 -22.55 3.68 26.76
N TYR A 132 -22.95 4.81 26.16
CA TYR A 132 -24.34 5.15 25.95
C TYR A 132 -25.07 4.14 25.05
N ASP A 133 -24.36 3.63 24.02
CA ASP A 133 -24.89 2.66 23.07
C ASP A 133 -23.74 1.88 22.42
N GLN A 134 -23.98 0.62 22.05
CA GLN A 134 -23.03 -0.22 21.32
C GLN A 134 -23.22 -0.01 19.81
N LYS A 135 -22.17 0.49 19.12
CA LYS A 135 -22.19 0.78 17.67
C LYS A 135 -21.09 0.04 16.90
N MET A 136 -20.25 -0.70 17.59
CA MET A 136 -19.13 -1.39 16.94
C MET A 136 -19.64 -2.65 16.24
N ILE A 137 -19.34 -2.78 14.95
CA ILE A 137 -19.69 -3.93 14.14
C ILE A 137 -18.45 -4.41 13.42
N MET A 138 -18.11 -5.69 13.55
CA MET A 138 -17.03 -6.31 12.80
C MET A 138 -17.58 -7.52 12.06
N LYS A 139 -17.32 -7.58 10.77
CA LYS A 139 -17.72 -8.68 9.88
C LYS A 139 -16.53 -9.23 9.10
N ARG A 140 -16.68 -10.46 8.60
CA ARG A 140 -15.70 -11.07 7.75
C ARG A 140 -15.57 -10.28 6.43
N GLU A 141 -14.38 -9.81 6.12
CA GLU A 141 -14.07 -9.10 4.88
C GLU A 141 -13.50 -10.05 3.83
N ASN A 142 -12.38 -10.72 4.15
CA ASN A 142 -11.68 -11.58 3.20
C ASN A 142 -11.45 -12.98 3.75
N ILE A 143 -11.41 -13.98 2.83
CA ILE A 143 -10.86 -15.30 3.08
C ILE A 143 -9.72 -15.48 2.09
N ALA A 144 -8.51 -15.74 2.60
CA ALA A 144 -7.30 -15.95 1.84
C ALA A 144 -6.63 -17.25 2.28
N ASP A 145 -5.97 -17.94 1.36
CA ASP A 145 -5.20 -19.14 1.67
C ASP A 145 -3.76 -18.83 2.10
N ARG A 146 -3.21 -17.71 1.62
CA ARG A 146 -1.85 -17.25 1.93
C ARG A 146 -1.82 -15.75 2.16
N GLY A 147 -0.90 -15.33 3.04
CA GLY A 147 -0.64 -13.93 3.30
C GLY A 147 0.82 -13.69 3.70
N ILE A 148 1.38 -12.59 3.26
CA ILE A 148 2.74 -12.14 3.58
C ILE A 148 2.65 -10.72 4.12
N TRP A 149 3.15 -10.49 5.34
CA TRP A 149 3.28 -9.17 5.96
C TRP A 149 4.74 -8.77 6.00
N THR A 150 5.12 -7.78 5.21
CA THR A 150 6.51 -7.30 5.14
C THR A 150 6.80 -6.23 6.19
N ALA A 151 5.80 -5.46 6.59
CA ALA A 151 5.86 -4.45 7.64
C ALA A 151 4.45 -4.02 8.05
N LYS A 152 4.36 -3.15 9.07
CA LYS A 152 3.09 -2.51 9.46
C LYS A 152 2.43 -1.82 8.26
N LYS A 153 1.17 -2.15 7.98
CA LYS A 153 0.39 -1.63 6.85
C LYS A 153 0.92 -2.02 5.46
N ARG A 154 1.79 -3.02 5.38
CA ARG A 154 2.37 -3.52 4.12
C ARG A 154 2.19 -5.03 4.06
N TYR A 155 1.24 -5.50 3.26
CA TYR A 155 0.93 -6.91 3.13
C TYR A 155 0.36 -7.29 1.78
N ILE A 156 0.40 -8.58 1.50
CA ILE A 156 -0.16 -9.22 0.31
C ILE A 156 -1.01 -10.40 0.77
N LEU A 157 -2.23 -10.52 0.27
CA LEU A 157 -3.11 -11.66 0.50
C LEU A 157 -3.52 -12.29 -0.83
N ASN A 158 -3.58 -13.62 -0.86
CA ASN A 158 -4.15 -14.37 -1.96
C ASN A 158 -5.62 -14.69 -1.64
N VAL A 159 -6.55 -13.85 -2.11
CA VAL A 159 -7.95 -13.80 -1.67
C VAL A 159 -8.84 -14.64 -2.56
N TRP A 160 -9.60 -15.54 -1.95
CA TRP A 160 -10.62 -16.39 -2.59
C TRP A 160 -12.05 -15.87 -2.42
N ASP A 161 -12.31 -15.11 -1.37
CA ASP A 161 -13.62 -14.48 -1.11
C ASP A 161 -13.40 -13.09 -0.51
N SER A 162 -14.08 -12.11 -1.05
CA SER A 162 -14.09 -10.74 -0.52
C SER A 162 -15.53 -10.27 -0.34
N GLU A 163 -15.93 -10.02 0.91
CA GLU A 163 -17.27 -9.55 1.28
C GLU A 163 -18.43 -10.39 0.70
N GLY A 164 -18.21 -11.73 0.57
CA GLY A 164 -19.19 -12.67 -0.01
C GLY A 164 -19.07 -12.87 -1.52
N VAL A 165 -18.20 -12.13 -2.19
CA VAL A 165 -17.90 -12.34 -3.62
C VAL A 165 -16.82 -13.41 -3.76
N ARG A 166 -17.21 -14.57 -4.28
CA ARG A 166 -16.31 -15.70 -4.56
C ARG A 166 -15.55 -15.49 -5.86
N TYR A 167 -14.29 -15.87 -5.86
CA TYR A 167 -13.45 -15.84 -7.05
C TYR A 167 -13.17 -17.26 -7.53
N GLU A 168 -13.24 -17.49 -8.85
CA GLU A 168 -12.84 -18.76 -9.48
C GLU A 168 -11.33 -18.99 -9.38
N GLN A 169 -10.57 -17.91 -9.40
CA GLN A 169 -9.13 -17.88 -9.18
C GLN A 169 -8.83 -16.82 -8.12
N ALA A 170 -7.90 -17.14 -7.22
CA ALA A 170 -7.52 -16.20 -6.18
C ALA A 170 -7.04 -14.86 -6.75
N LYS A 171 -7.42 -13.78 -6.09
CA LYS A 171 -7.00 -12.42 -6.44
C LYS A 171 -6.03 -11.87 -5.41
N LEU A 172 -4.97 -11.23 -5.88
CA LEU A 172 -4.04 -10.55 -4.98
C LEU A 172 -4.67 -9.26 -4.42
N LYS A 173 -4.75 -9.19 -3.09
CA LYS A 173 -5.00 -7.94 -2.35
C LYS A 173 -3.65 -7.43 -1.84
N ILE A 174 -3.20 -6.29 -2.38
CA ILE A 174 -1.91 -5.69 -2.04
C ILE A 174 -2.17 -4.39 -1.30
N MET A 175 -1.57 -4.20 -0.15
CA MET A 175 -1.71 -3.00 0.66
C MET A 175 -0.36 -2.39 1.03
N GLY A 176 -0.23 -1.07 0.84
CA GLY A 176 0.91 -0.28 1.27
C GLY A 176 2.23 -0.52 0.51
N ILE A 177 2.26 -1.48 -0.42
CA ILE A 177 3.45 -1.85 -1.19
C ILE A 177 3.51 -1.04 -2.50
N GLU A 178 4.70 -0.86 -3.03
CA GLU A 178 5.00 -0.03 -4.19
C GLU A 178 4.29 -0.48 -5.49
N ALA A 179 3.90 -1.75 -5.58
CA ALA A 179 3.14 -2.32 -6.71
C ALA A 179 1.81 -1.60 -7.03
N ILE A 180 1.25 -0.87 -6.06
CA ILE A 180 -0.02 -0.11 -6.23
C ILE A 180 0.18 1.40 -6.17
N LYS A 181 1.37 1.88 -5.84
CA LYS A 181 1.65 3.32 -5.71
C LYS A 181 1.94 3.96 -7.07
N THR A 182 1.29 5.08 -7.34
CA THR A 182 1.53 5.85 -8.58
C THR A 182 2.93 6.48 -8.65
N SER A 183 3.63 6.53 -7.53
CA SER A 183 5.03 7.00 -7.45
C SER A 183 6.06 5.96 -7.92
N THR A 184 5.64 4.74 -8.22
CA THR A 184 6.46 3.67 -8.79
C THR A 184 6.30 3.65 -10.30
N PRO A 185 7.36 3.47 -11.09
CA PRO A 185 7.28 3.35 -12.55
C PRO A 185 6.28 2.27 -12.97
N ALA A 186 5.53 2.52 -14.05
CA ALA A 186 4.46 1.62 -14.49
C ALA A 186 4.93 0.19 -14.80
N PRO A 187 6.07 -0.03 -15.50
CA PRO A 187 6.61 -1.37 -15.72
C PRO A 187 6.91 -2.09 -14.41
N CYS A 188 7.55 -1.42 -13.43
CA CYS A 188 7.87 -2.03 -12.14
C CYS A 188 6.62 -2.41 -11.33
N ARG A 189 5.53 -1.64 -11.44
CA ARG A 189 4.26 -2.02 -10.81
C ARG A 189 3.70 -3.33 -11.39
N LYS A 190 3.88 -3.57 -12.67
CA LYS A 190 3.51 -4.83 -13.33
C LYS A 190 4.43 -5.96 -12.85
N PHE A 191 5.73 -5.76 -12.92
CA PHE A 191 6.73 -6.75 -12.48
C PHE A 191 6.51 -7.17 -11.02
N LEU A 192 6.29 -6.22 -10.12
CA LEU A 192 6.00 -6.52 -8.72
C LEU A 192 4.72 -7.36 -8.55
N LYS A 193 3.65 -7.03 -9.27
CA LYS A 193 2.40 -7.80 -9.19
C LYS A 193 2.57 -9.23 -9.67
N ASP A 194 3.32 -9.42 -10.75
CA ASP A 194 3.55 -10.75 -11.31
C ASP A 194 4.54 -11.55 -10.44
N ALA A 195 5.57 -10.90 -9.89
CA ALA A 195 6.44 -11.51 -8.87
C ALA A 195 5.66 -11.96 -7.63
N PHE A 196 4.70 -11.15 -7.15
CA PHE A 196 3.87 -11.52 -6.00
C PHE A 196 2.94 -12.70 -6.29
N LYS A 197 2.46 -12.87 -7.52
CA LYS A 197 1.71 -14.08 -7.90
C LYS A 197 2.61 -15.31 -7.82
N LEU A 198 3.83 -15.21 -8.32
CA LEU A 198 4.80 -16.31 -8.24
C LEU A 198 5.16 -16.62 -6.78
N LEU A 199 5.36 -15.62 -5.92
CA LEU A 199 5.59 -15.82 -4.49
C LEU A 199 4.44 -16.55 -3.79
N MET A 200 3.20 -16.39 -4.28
CA MET A 200 2.03 -17.07 -3.71
C MET A 200 1.83 -18.51 -4.23
N SER A 201 2.34 -18.86 -5.40
CA SER A 201 2.02 -20.15 -6.02
C SER A 201 3.21 -20.89 -6.61
N GLY A 202 4.32 -20.22 -6.87
CA GLY A 202 5.51 -20.78 -7.50
C GLY A 202 6.58 -21.27 -6.53
N THR A 203 7.68 -21.69 -7.09
CA THR A 203 8.91 -22.10 -6.40
C THR A 203 9.89 -20.93 -6.27
N GLU A 204 10.90 -21.08 -5.41
CA GLU A 204 11.96 -20.08 -5.24
C GLU A 204 12.74 -19.84 -6.55
N ASP A 205 13.06 -20.92 -7.28
CA ASP A 205 13.78 -20.84 -8.55
C ASP A 205 12.99 -20.05 -9.59
N GLU A 206 11.68 -20.27 -9.73
CA GLU A 206 10.82 -19.52 -10.64
C GLU A 206 10.78 -18.01 -10.30
N VAL A 207 10.81 -17.67 -9.02
CA VAL A 207 10.86 -16.26 -8.58
C VAL A 207 12.21 -15.65 -8.94
N ILE A 208 13.32 -16.35 -8.71
CA ILE A 208 14.67 -15.88 -9.05
C ILE A 208 14.79 -15.66 -10.56
N ASP A 209 14.37 -16.64 -11.36
CA ASP A 209 14.40 -16.55 -12.83
C ASP A 209 13.58 -15.35 -13.33
N TYR A 210 12.40 -15.15 -12.73
CA TYR A 210 11.55 -14.02 -13.08
C TYR A 210 12.17 -12.66 -12.73
N ILE A 211 12.87 -12.56 -11.58
CA ILE A 211 13.59 -11.34 -11.19
C ILE A 211 14.68 -11.01 -12.22
N GLU A 212 15.46 -11.99 -12.65
CA GLU A 212 16.50 -11.76 -13.66
C GLU A 212 15.90 -11.39 -15.02
N GLN A 213 14.81 -12.02 -15.43
CA GLN A 213 14.07 -11.61 -16.63
C GLN A 213 13.59 -10.16 -16.55
N CYS A 214 13.01 -9.75 -15.43
CA CYS A 214 12.58 -8.37 -15.20
C CYS A 214 13.76 -7.38 -15.25
N ARG A 215 14.92 -7.76 -14.72
CA ARG A 215 16.14 -6.96 -14.74
C ARG A 215 16.61 -6.68 -16.19
N GLU A 216 16.63 -7.70 -17.03
CA GLU A 216 17.04 -7.55 -18.43
C GLU A 216 15.99 -6.75 -19.24
N GLU A 217 14.71 -7.02 -19.04
CA GLU A 217 13.63 -6.25 -19.66
C GLU A 217 13.72 -4.76 -19.26
N PHE A 218 13.94 -4.48 -17.98
CA PHE A 218 14.05 -3.11 -17.46
C PHE A 218 15.18 -2.31 -18.10
N LYS A 219 16.33 -2.95 -18.39
CA LYS A 219 17.46 -2.29 -19.06
C LYS A 219 17.17 -1.85 -20.50
N SER A 220 16.17 -2.48 -21.13
CA SER A 220 15.75 -2.15 -22.49
C SER A 220 14.71 -1.02 -22.57
N LEU A 221 14.15 -0.61 -21.42
CA LEU A 221 13.10 0.42 -21.37
C LEU A 221 13.68 1.83 -21.56
N SER A 222 12.83 2.73 -22.04
CA SER A 222 13.20 4.14 -22.19
C SER A 222 13.38 4.85 -20.83
N PRO A 223 14.12 5.97 -20.79
CA PRO A 223 14.22 6.79 -19.59
C PRO A 223 12.88 7.20 -18.99
N GLU A 224 11.91 7.49 -19.83
CA GLU A 224 10.55 7.91 -19.43
C GLU A 224 9.76 6.79 -18.74
N GLU A 225 10.03 5.53 -19.12
CA GLU A 225 9.36 4.36 -18.54
C GLU A 225 9.95 3.95 -17.20
N VAL A 226 11.27 4.11 -17.03
CA VAL A 226 11.97 3.73 -15.80
C VAL A 226 12.00 4.84 -14.73
N ALA A 227 11.69 6.07 -15.10
CA ALA A 227 11.75 7.23 -14.24
C ALA A 227 10.67 7.19 -13.14
N PHE A 228 11.02 7.66 -11.92
CA PHE A 228 10.11 7.77 -10.80
C PHE A 228 9.18 8.98 -10.94
N PRO A 229 7.86 8.79 -10.99
CA PRO A 229 6.91 9.91 -10.92
C PRO A 229 6.90 10.54 -9.51
N ARG A 230 6.93 11.88 -9.45
CA ARG A 230 6.82 12.65 -8.20
C ARG A 230 6.06 13.96 -8.46
N SER A 231 5.39 14.47 -7.41
CA SER A 231 4.87 15.83 -7.41
C SER A 231 5.93 16.76 -6.82
N LEU A 232 6.13 17.89 -7.46
CA LEU A 232 7.12 18.88 -7.07
C LEU A 232 6.50 19.92 -6.16
N SER A 233 7.11 20.20 -5.01
CA SER A 233 6.66 21.22 -4.08
C SER A 233 7.83 21.96 -3.44
N ASN A 234 7.60 23.23 -3.08
CA ASN A 234 8.55 24.06 -2.34
C ASN A 234 9.94 24.20 -3.00
N VAL A 235 10.01 24.28 -4.32
CA VAL A 235 11.27 24.38 -5.08
C VAL A 235 12.09 25.57 -4.63
N GLU A 236 11.46 26.73 -4.44
CA GLU A 236 12.13 27.98 -4.07
C GLU A 236 12.86 27.87 -2.72
N LYS A 237 12.35 27.08 -1.79
CA LYS A 237 13.02 26.83 -0.51
C LYS A 237 14.41 26.19 -0.69
N TRP A 238 14.60 25.46 -1.75
CA TRP A 238 15.81 24.66 -1.99
C TRP A 238 16.80 25.32 -2.97
N LYS A 239 16.43 26.41 -3.64
CA LYS A 239 17.36 27.19 -4.47
C LYS A 239 18.36 27.93 -3.58
N SER A 240 19.62 27.92 -3.98
CA SER A 240 20.70 28.67 -3.33
C SER A 240 21.16 29.81 -4.22
N SER A 241 21.62 30.88 -3.62
CA SER A 241 22.23 32.01 -4.33
C SER A 241 23.71 31.78 -4.64
N THR A 242 24.37 30.90 -3.88
CA THR A 242 25.81 30.59 -4.05
C THR A 242 26.05 29.29 -4.77
N ASP A 243 25.23 28.29 -4.43
CA ASP A 243 25.23 26.96 -5.04
C ASP A 243 23.91 26.73 -5.76
N MET A 244 23.80 25.76 -6.65
CA MET A 244 22.54 25.53 -7.36
C MET A 244 21.39 25.18 -6.41
N TYR A 245 21.69 24.48 -5.31
CA TYR A 245 20.70 24.05 -4.31
C TYR A 245 21.31 23.91 -2.92
N HIS A 246 20.47 23.96 -1.87
CA HIS A 246 20.88 23.79 -0.48
C HIS A 246 21.13 22.31 -0.15
N LYS A 247 22.07 22.07 0.79
CA LYS A 247 22.34 20.73 1.34
C LYS A 247 21.05 20.12 1.91
N GLY A 248 20.81 18.83 1.65
CA GLY A 248 19.59 18.13 2.07
C GLY A 248 18.40 18.31 1.12
N CYS A 249 18.59 18.94 -0.04
CA CYS A 249 17.56 19.05 -1.08
C CYS A 249 17.06 17.64 -1.48
N PRO A 250 15.71 17.41 -1.48
CA PRO A 250 15.16 16.16 -1.95
C PRO A 250 15.57 15.86 -3.39
N ILE A 251 15.89 14.59 -3.68
CA ILE A 251 16.53 14.20 -4.96
C ILE A 251 15.75 14.66 -6.20
N HIS A 252 14.43 14.50 -6.22
CA HIS A 252 13.59 14.93 -7.34
C HIS A 252 13.51 16.45 -7.49
N VAL A 253 13.58 17.21 -6.38
CA VAL A 253 13.64 18.69 -6.40
C VAL A 253 14.99 19.14 -6.95
N ARG A 254 16.08 18.50 -6.49
CA ARG A 254 17.42 18.73 -7.00
C ARG A 254 17.49 18.49 -8.51
N GLY A 255 16.96 17.34 -8.96
CA GLY A 255 16.87 17.04 -10.40
C GLY A 255 16.10 18.09 -11.20
N ALA A 256 15.03 18.66 -10.63
CA ALA A 256 14.26 19.72 -11.28
C ALA A 256 15.02 21.05 -11.37
N ILE A 257 15.76 21.43 -10.33
CA ILE A 257 16.61 22.62 -10.33
C ILE A 257 17.71 22.47 -11.40
N LEU A 258 18.38 21.31 -11.44
CA LEU A 258 19.40 21.01 -12.43
C LEU A 258 18.84 21.03 -13.86
N TYR A 259 17.69 20.42 -14.09
CA TYR A 259 17.00 20.46 -15.39
C TYR A 259 16.76 21.90 -15.84
N ASN A 260 16.14 22.72 -15.01
CA ASN A 260 15.85 24.13 -15.35
C ASN A 260 17.14 24.94 -15.63
N HIS A 261 18.19 24.68 -14.85
CA HIS A 261 19.48 25.37 -15.05
C HIS A 261 20.11 25.01 -16.42
N TYR A 262 20.20 23.70 -16.70
CA TYR A 262 20.94 23.25 -17.88
C TYR A 262 20.14 23.38 -19.18
N THR A 263 18.81 23.23 -19.17
CA THR A 263 17.97 23.53 -20.33
C THR A 263 18.04 25.02 -20.71
N LYS A 264 18.07 25.91 -19.71
CA LYS A 264 18.29 27.33 -19.94
C LYS A 264 19.69 27.61 -20.48
N LYS A 265 20.72 27.05 -19.87
CA LYS A 265 22.15 27.26 -20.27
C LYS A 265 22.45 26.77 -21.69
N LYS A 266 21.80 25.69 -22.15
CA LYS A 266 21.89 25.13 -23.49
C LYS A 266 20.85 25.70 -24.48
N GLU A 267 20.13 26.75 -24.12
CA GLU A 267 19.12 27.42 -24.95
C GLU A 267 18.01 26.50 -25.48
N LEU A 268 17.67 25.46 -24.67
CA LEU A 268 16.66 24.44 -25.00
C LEU A 268 15.24 24.80 -24.52
N THR A 269 15.02 26.00 -24.00
CA THR A 269 13.75 26.44 -23.41
C THR A 269 12.58 26.48 -24.38
N ASN A 270 12.84 26.53 -25.68
CA ASN A 270 11.81 26.46 -26.72
C ASN A 270 11.25 25.03 -26.89
N LYS A 271 12.06 24.02 -26.57
CA LYS A 271 11.68 22.60 -26.64
C LYS A 271 11.21 22.06 -25.31
N TYR A 272 11.87 22.43 -24.24
CA TYR A 272 11.66 21.92 -22.89
C TYR A 272 11.19 23.03 -21.96
N ALA A 273 9.93 22.97 -21.56
CA ALA A 273 9.36 23.92 -20.60
C ALA A 273 10.07 23.84 -19.24
N ALA A 274 10.25 24.98 -18.58
CA ALA A 274 10.83 24.99 -17.25
C ALA A 274 9.85 24.37 -16.23
N ILE A 275 10.38 23.47 -15.41
CA ILE A 275 9.63 22.81 -14.34
C ILE A 275 9.24 23.83 -13.26
N GLN A 276 7.96 23.86 -12.89
CA GLN A 276 7.43 24.78 -11.90
C GLN A 276 6.91 24.07 -10.64
N ASN A 277 6.71 24.84 -9.58
CA ASN A 277 6.16 24.33 -8.33
C ASN A 277 4.71 23.86 -8.54
N GLY A 278 4.36 22.70 -8.01
CA GLY A 278 3.05 22.06 -8.17
C GLY A 278 2.95 21.07 -9.32
N GLU A 279 3.93 21.02 -10.22
CA GLU A 279 3.89 20.10 -11.36
C GLU A 279 4.21 18.65 -10.96
N LYS A 280 3.72 17.74 -11.81
CA LYS A 280 4.13 16.34 -11.78
C LYS A 280 5.35 16.15 -12.67
N ILE A 281 6.38 15.58 -12.11
CA ILE A 281 7.64 15.33 -12.79
C ILE A 281 8.01 13.85 -12.69
N LYS A 282 8.99 13.47 -13.48
CA LYS A 282 9.69 12.20 -13.39
C LYS A 282 11.17 12.45 -13.11
N PHE A 283 11.86 11.52 -12.45
CA PHE A 283 13.30 11.63 -12.27
C PHE A 283 14.00 10.29 -12.44
N CYS A 284 15.23 10.34 -12.93
CA CYS A 284 16.14 9.21 -13.05
C CYS A 284 17.41 9.44 -12.22
N TYR A 285 17.94 8.37 -11.65
CA TYR A 285 19.30 8.33 -11.13
C TYR A 285 20.30 8.28 -12.29
N LEU A 286 21.43 8.94 -12.11
CA LEU A 286 22.51 8.99 -13.08
C LEU A 286 23.78 8.38 -12.48
N LYS A 287 24.52 7.64 -13.30
CA LYS A 287 25.88 7.20 -13.00
C LYS A 287 26.81 8.40 -12.97
N THR A 288 27.79 8.35 -12.07
CA THR A 288 28.90 9.30 -11.99
C THR A 288 30.22 8.55 -12.24
N PRO A 289 31.20 9.19 -12.89
CA PRO A 289 31.22 10.58 -13.36
C PRO A 289 30.37 10.80 -14.62
N ASN A 290 29.73 11.94 -14.71
CA ASN A 290 29.11 12.49 -15.92
C ASN A 290 29.45 13.97 -16.00
N TRP A 291 29.16 14.62 -17.13
CA TRP A 291 29.54 16.01 -17.35
C TRP A 291 28.88 17.02 -16.40
N MET A 292 27.71 16.70 -15.79
CA MET A 292 27.07 17.53 -14.78
C MET A 292 27.68 17.35 -13.39
N HIS A 293 28.46 16.30 -13.14
CA HIS A 293 28.91 15.86 -11.82
C HIS A 293 27.76 15.63 -10.81
N GLU A 294 26.57 15.23 -11.29
CA GLU A 294 25.38 15.03 -10.53
C GLU A 294 24.78 13.64 -10.76
N ASN A 295 24.09 13.11 -9.75
CA ASN A 295 23.54 11.75 -9.79
C ASN A 295 22.03 11.69 -10.05
N VAL A 296 21.41 12.77 -10.52
CA VAL A 296 19.98 12.85 -10.78
C VAL A 296 19.66 13.88 -11.86
N ILE A 297 18.63 13.59 -12.65
CA ILE A 297 17.93 14.54 -13.51
C ILE A 297 16.43 14.34 -13.40
N SER A 298 15.65 15.42 -13.38
CA SER A 298 14.20 15.37 -13.49
C SER A 298 13.74 15.96 -14.83
N PHE A 299 12.54 15.61 -15.25
CA PHE A 299 11.90 16.12 -16.46
C PHE A 299 10.37 16.05 -16.32
N ILE A 300 9.62 16.70 -17.19
CA ILE A 300 8.15 16.71 -17.13
C ILE A 300 7.62 15.46 -17.85
N GLN A 301 7.73 15.38 -19.13
CA GLN A 301 7.22 14.32 -19.98
C GLN A 301 8.31 13.59 -20.72
N ASP A 302 9.08 14.30 -21.53
CA ASP A 302 10.14 13.75 -22.37
C ASP A 302 11.52 13.97 -21.74
N PHE A 303 12.34 12.95 -21.84
CA PHE A 303 13.72 13.03 -21.35
C PHE A 303 14.55 13.98 -22.23
N PRO A 304 15.31 14.90 -21.64
CA PRO A 304 16.08 15.90 -22.41
C PRO A 304 17.34 15.27 -23.02
N THR A 305 17.18 14.59 -24.16
CA THR A 305 18.27 13.87 -24.86
C THR A 305 19.41 14.78 -25.27
N GLU A 306 19.17 16.07 -25.56
CA GLU A 306 20.20 17.07 -25.91
C GLU A 306 21.14 17.40 -24.73
N LEU A 307 20.79 16.92 -23.52
CA LEU A 307 21.71 16.98 -22.39
C LEU A 307 22.76 15.85 -22.40
N ASP A 308 22.69 14.89 -23.33
CA ASP A 308 23.59 13.73 -23.42
C ASP A 308 23.70 12.92 -22.10
N LEU A 309 22.58 12.79 -21.37
CA LEU A 309 22.52 12.09 -20.10
C LEU A 309 21.87 10.72 -20.17
N ASP A 310 21.26 10.37 -21.27
CA ASP A 310 20.63 9.08 -21.53
C ASP A 310 21.59 7.89 -21.31
N LYS A 311 22.85 8.03 -21.74
CA LYS A 311 23.93 7.04 -21.55
C LYS A 311 24.35 6.87 -20.08
N HIS A 312 24.05 7.87 -19.27
CA HIS A 312 24.43 7.89 -17.86
C HIS A 312 23.33 7.45 -16.91
N ILE A 313 22.16 7.02 -17.42
CA ILE A 313 21.11 6.50 -16.56
C ILE A 313 21.61 5.26 -15.82
N ASP A 314 21.42 5.28 -14.50
CA ASP A 314 21.79 4.16 -13.64
C ASP A 314 20.62 3.17 -13.54
N TYR A 315 20.47 2.34 -14.57
CA TYR A 315 19.39 1.34 -14.64
C TYR A 315 19.45 0.34 -13.48
N GLU A 316 20.64 -0.01 -12.99
CA GLU A 316 20.77 -0.93 -11.85
C GLU A 316 20.24 -0.29 -10.55
N LEU A 317 20.66 0.93 -10.25
CA LEU A 317 20.17 1.66 -9.09
C LEU A 317 18.66 1.93 -9.21
N GLN A 318 18.21 2.28 -10.43
CA GLN A 318 16.81 2.53 -10.74
C GLN A 318 15.95 1.28 -10.49
N PHE A 319 16.40 0.11 -10.98
CA PHE A 319 15.76 -1.19 -10.77
C PHE A 319 15.72 -1.58 -9.29
N ASN A 320 16.88 -1.48 -8.62
CA ASN A 320 16.95 -1.79 -7.19
C ASN A 320 15.96 -0.95 -6.38
N LYS A 321 15.90 0.37 -6.62
CA LYS A 321 15.00 1.29 -5.91
C LYS A 321 13.52 1.12 -6.26
N SER A 322 13.19 0.64 -7.45
CA SER A 322 11.80 0.54 -7.91
C SER A 322 11.19 -0.86 -7.79
N PHE A 323 12.03 -1.90 -7.75
CA PHE A 323 11.60 -3.30 -7.75
C PHE A 323 12.18 -4.12 -6.60
N MET A 324 13.51 -4.09 -6.36
CA MET A 324 14.14 -4.97 -5.37
C MET A 324 13.92 -4.51 -3.92
N GLU A 325 14.02 -3.20 -3.63
CA GLU A 325 13.83 -2.67 -2.28
C GLU A 325 12.36 -2.69 -1.79
N PRO A 326 11.35 -2.52 -2.64
CA PRO A 326 9.96 -2.65 -2.23
C PRO A 326 9.58 -3.99 -1.68
#